data_b5baaa702413957f29fb2d8e965edd62
#
_entry.id   b5baaa702413957f29fb2d8e965edd62
#
_cell.length_a   1.000
_cell.length_b   1.000
_cell.length_c   1.000
_cell.angle_alpha   90.00
_cell.angle_beta   90.00
_cell.angle_gamma   90.00
#
_symmetry.space_group_name_H-M   'P 1'
#
loop_
_entity.id
_entity.type
_entity.pdbx_description
1 polymer ?
#
loop_
_entity_poly.entity_id
_entity_poly.type
_entity_poly.pdbx_seq_one_letter_code
_entity_poly.pdbx_strand_id
1 'polypeptide(L)'
;MKRRPAESKSQPPGLTTVVVLRLYVAGGAPNSMQAIANLESICAEYLKDGHRLEVVDVLEDPRRAMAEGVLVTPSLTKLSPQPVARVVGNLSDRKRVLLALGLKPHVA
;
A
#
# COMPACT_ATOMS: atom_id res chain seq x y z
N MET A 1 7.95 25.22 7.26
CA MET A 1 8.17 24.66 6.84
C MET A 1 8.13 24.02 6.65
N LYS A 2 8.26 23.74 6.76
CA LYS A 2 8.37 22.89 6.42
C LYS A 2 8.42 21.90 6.36
N ARG A 3 8.44 21.51 6.46
CA ARG A 3 8.60 20.42 6.21
C ARG A 3 8.55 19.46 6.07
N ARG A 4 8.64 19.32 5.96
CA ARG A 4 8.83 18.32 5.57
C ARG A 4 9.27 17.62 5.47
N PRO A 5 9.38 17.54 5.76
CA PRO A 5 10.04 16.80 5.37
C PRO A 5 10.48 16.43 5.42
N ALA A 6 10.68 16.27 5.73
CA ALA A 6 11.38 15.74 5.44
C ALA A 6 11.60 15.27 5.54
N GLU A 7 11.54 15.12 5.70
CA GLU A 7 11.91 14.51 5.46
C GLU A 7 12.16 13.89 5.04
N SER A 8 11.97 13.78 4.98
CA SER A 8 12.36 13.09 4.43
C SER A 8 13.19 13.21 3.89
N LYS A 9 13.36 13.62 3.77
CA LYS A 9 14.37 13.65 3.32
C LYS A 9 15.38 12.86 3.25
N SER A 10 15.60 12.68 3.27
CA SER A 10 16.75 12.24 2.91
C SER A 10 17.34 11.14 3.65
N GLN A 11 17.02 9.94 3.20
CA GLN A 11 17.71 8.78 3.68
C GLN A 11 19.12 8.76 3.13
N PRO A 12 20.11 8.38 3.94
CA PRO A 12 21.43 8.15 3.43
C PRO A 12 21.44 7.02 2.41
N PRO A 13 22.36 7.08 1.43
CA PRO A 13 22.49 6.00 0.46
C PRO A 13 22.72 4.66 1.14
N GLY A 14 22.12 3.62 0.62
CA GLY A 14 22.29 2.28 1.13
C GLY A 14 21.29 1.85 2.18
N LEU A 15 20.49 2.77 2.71
CA LEU A 15 19.46 2.41 3.64
C LEU A 15 18.21 1.97 2.90
N THR A 16 17.43 1.12 3.57
CA THR A 16 16.19 0.62 3.01
C THR A 16 15.21 1.76 2.78
N THR A 17 14.64 1.80 1.59
CA THR A 17 13.62 2.76 1.27
C THR A 17 12.31 2.39 1.93
N VAL A 18 11.66 3.39 2.54
CA VAL A 18 10.35 3.17 3.13
C VAL A 18 9.31 3.06 2.01
N VAL A 19 8.52 2.01 2.07
CA VAL A 19 7.45 1.78 1.11
C VAL A 19 6.19 2.47 1.61
N VAL A 20 5.57 3.29 0.78
CA VAL A 20 4.36 4.02 1.14
C VAL A 20 3.19 3.44 0.38
N LEU A 21 2.20 2.97 1.12
CA LEU A 21 1.06 2.24 0.60
C LEU A 21 -0.25 2.92 1.00
N ARG A 22 -1.23 2.83 0.12
CA ARG A 22 -2.57 3.29 0.43
C ARG A 22 -3.56 2.22 -0.03
N LEU A 23 -4.39 1.76 0.89
CA LEU A 23 -5.40 0.75 0.61
C LEU A 23 -6.78 1.38 0.69
N TYR A 24 -7.52 1.33 -0.41
CA TYR A 24 -8.90 1.82 -0.45
C TYR A 24 -9.83 0.66 -0.19
N VAL A 25 -10.74 0.85 0.75
CA VAL A 25 -11.69 -0.18 1.17
C VAL A 25 -13.11 0.39 1.18
N ALA A 26 -14.08 -0.49 1.20
CA ALA A 26 -15.49 -0.09 1.28
C ALA A 26 -16.04 -0.59 2.63
N GLY A 27 -15.78 0.17 3.68
CA GLY A 27 -16.25 -0.14 5.02
C GLY A 27 -15.83 -1.54 5.46
N GLY A 28 -16.78 -2.29 6.04
CA GLY A 28 -16.54 -3.63 6.52
C GLY A 28 -16.85 -4.73 5.52
N ALA A 29 -16.89 -4.41 4.22
CA ALA A 29 -17.16 -5.44 3.22
C ALA A 29 -16.15 -6.59 3.32
N PRO A 30 -16.59 -7.84 3.09
CA PRO A 30 -15.72 -9.01 3.29
C PRO A 30 -14.41 -8.96 2.52
N ASN A 31 -14.44 -8.56 1.25
CA ASN A 31 -13.21 -8.48 0.46
C ASN A 31 -12.28 -7.39 0.97
N SER A 32 -12.84 -6.29 1.48
CA SER A 32 -12.02 -5.22 2.07
C SER A 32 -11.34 -5.70 3.34
N MET A 33 -12.06 -6.43 4.18
CA MET A 33 -11.48 -6.98 5.41
C MET A 33 -10.37 -7.98 5.10
N GLN A 34 -10.57 -8.81 4.08
CA GLN A 34 -9.53 -9.74 3.64
C GLN A 34 -8.31 -9.00 3.11
N ALA A 35 -8.52 -7.92 2.35
CA ALA A 35 -7.41 -7.15 1.82
C ALA A 35 -6.56 -6.56 2.94
N ILE A 36 -7.19 -6.03 3.98
CA ILE A 36 -6.47 -5.50 5.12
C ILE A 36 -5.63 -6.59 5.77
N ALA A 37 -6.22 -7.74 6.06
CA ALA A 37 -5.52 -8.83 6.70
C ALA A 37 -4.36 -9.35 5.84
N ASN A 38 -4.61 -9.54 4.54
CA ASN A 38 -3.58 -10.03 3.63
C ASN A 38 -2.42 -9.05 3.52
N LEU A 39 -2.74 -7.76 3.44
CA LEU A 39 -1.70 -6.75 3.33
C LEU A 39 -0.88 -6.63 4.60
N GLU A 40 -1.53 -6.69 5.76
CA GLU A 40 -0.80 -6.67 7.02
C GLU A 40 0.17 -7.83 7.14
N SER A 41 -0.24 -9.00 6.68
CA SER A 41 0.62 -10.17 6.67
C SER A 41 1.84 -9.96 5.77
N ILE A 42 1.62 -9.39 4.59
CA ILE A 42 2.72 -9.12 3.64
C ILE A 42 3.67 -8.09 4.24
N CYS A 43 3.14 -7.03 4.83
CA CYS A 43 3.98 -6.00 5.43
C CYS A 43 4.82 -6.55 6.57
N ALA A 44 4.23 -7.42 7.39
CA ALA A 44 4.95 -8.01 8.52
C ALA A 44 6.09 -8.91 8.05
N GLU A 45 5.91 -9.57 6.92
CA GLU A 45 6.92 -10.51 6.41
C GLU A 45 7.99 -9.84 5.55
N TYR A 46 7.58 -8.92 4.67
CA TYR A 46 8.47 -8.39 3.64
C TYR A 46 8.90 -6.95 3.85
N LEU A 47 8.21 -6.20 4.70
CA LEU A 47 8.48 -4.78 4.89
C LEU A 47 8.83 -4.46 6.33
N LYS A 48 9.63 -5.34 6.93
CA LYS A 48 10.04 -5.20 8.34
C LYS A 48 10.88 -3.96 8.58
N ASP A 49 11.59 -3.50 7.54
CA ASP A 49 12.50 -2.37 7.68
C ASP A 49 11.77 -1.04 7.63
N GLY A 50 10.51 -1.06 7.30
CA GLY A 50 9.70 0.14 7.37
C GLY A 50 8.75 0.28 6.22
N HIS A 51 7.55 0.69 6.56
CA HIS A 51 6.53 1.01 5.58
C HIS A 51 5.53 1.96 6.23
N ARG A 52 4.76 2.62 5.40
CA ARG A 52 3.64 3.43 5.83
C ARG A 52 2.41 2.94 5.11
N LEU A 53 1.37 2.66 5.85
CA LEU A 53 0.12 2.19 5.28
C LEU A 53 -1.00 3.09 5.74
N GLU A 54 -1.69 3.66 4.77
CA GLU A 54 -2.91 4.41 5.02
C GLU A 54 -4.08 3.60 4.49
N VAL A 55 -5.11 3.42 5.29
CA VAL A 55 -6.34 2.77 4.86
C VAL A 55 -7.39 3.85 4.70
N VAL A 56 -7.98 3.95 3.50
CA VAL A 56 -8.98 4.94 3.17
C VAL A 56 -10.30 4.25 2.93
N ASP A 57 -11.32 4.59 3.72
CA ASP A 57 -12.67 4.05 3.53
C ASP A 57 -13.41 4.95 2.54
N VAL A 58 -13.67 4.42 1.34
CA VAL A 58 -14.31 5.21 0.30
C VAL A 58 -15.75 5.59 0.63
N LEU A 59 -16.37 4.88 1.57
CA LEU A 59 -17.71 5.23 2.02
C LEU A 59 -17.70 6.46 2.92
N GLU A 60 -16.60 6.68 3.62
CA GLU A 60 -16.45 7.86 4.48
C GLU A 60 -15.82 9.04 3.76
N ASP A 61 -15.04 8.75 2.72
CA ASP A 61 -14.34 9.80 1.98
C ASP A 61 -14.47 9.57 0.48
N PRO A 62 -15.68 9.66 -0.06
CA PRO A 62 -15.90 9.37 -1.48
C PRO A 62 -15.25 10.38 -2.41
N ARG A 63 -15.12 11.63 -1.98
CA ARG A 63 -14.49 12.64 -2.84
C ARG A 63 -13.02 12.34 -3.08
N ARG A 64 -12.35 11.89 -2.05
CA ARG A 64 -10.94 11.52 -2.16
C ARG A 64 -10.76 10.35 -3.10
N ALA A 65 -11.63 9.35 -2.97
CA ALA A 65 -11.58 8.19 -3.85
C ALA A 65 -11.77 8.59 -5.31
N MET A 66 -12.74 9.48 -5.58
CA MET A 66 -12.98 9.97 -6.93
C MET A 66 -11.79 10.75 -7.47
N ALA A 67 -11.23 11.63 -6.64
CA ALA A 67 -10.10 12.45 -7.05
C ALA A 67 -8.89 11.61 -7.41
N GLU A 68 -8.73 10.46 -6.77
CA GLU A 68 -7.59 9.57 -6.99
C GLU A 68 -7.90 8.45 -7.98
N GLY A 69 -9.07 8.50 -8.61
CA GLY A 69 -9.41 7.58 -9.67
C GLY A 69 -9.70 6.16 -9.20
N VAL A 70 -10.16 6.00 -7.98
CA VAL A 70 -10.50 4.69 -7.45
C VAL A 70 -11.87 4.28 -7.96
N LEU A 71 -11.90 3.23 -8.78
CA LEU A 71 -13.15 2.75 -9.40
C LEU A 71 -13.65 1.47 -8.75
N VAL A 72 -12.78 0.74 -8.10
CA VAL A 72 -13.09 -0.58 -7.54
C VAL A 72 -12.40 -0.69 -6.18
N THR A 73 -13.07 -1.34 -5.22
CA THR A 73 -12.47 -1.65 -3.92
C THR A 73 -12.57 -3.15 -3.66
N PRO A 74 -11.62 -3.72 -2.91
CA PRO A 74 -10.44 -3.04 -2.39
C PRO A 74 -9.41 -2.78 -3.48
N SER A 75 -8.60 -1.74 -3.30
CA SER A 75 -7.58 -1.35 -4.26
C SER A 75 -6.36 -0.85 -3.50
N LEU A 76 -5.20 -1.43 -3.80
CA LEU A 76 -3.95 -1.06 -3.17
C LEU A 76 -3.11 -0.24 -4.13
N THR A 77 -2.58 0.88 -3.66
CA THR A 77 -1.65 1.69 -4.43
C THR A 77 -0.33 1.80 -3.68
N LYS A 78 0.77 1.50 -4.36
CA LYS A 78 2.09 1.81 -3.87
C LYS A 78 2.44 3.21 -4.39
N LEU A 79 2.57 4.14 -3.47
CA LEU A 79 2.87 5.53 -3.81
C LEU A 79 4.37 5.77 -3.94
N SER A 80 5.16 5.04 -3.17
CA SER A 80 6.61 5.20 -3.13
C SER A 80 7.23 3.88 -2.71
N PRO A 81 8.41 3.53 -3.22
CA PRO A 81 9.18 4.22 -4.25
C PRO A 81 8.58 4.02 -5.65
N GLN A 82 9.06 4.80 -6.58
CA GLN A 82 8.67 4.64 -7.98
C GLN A 82 9.09 3.26 -8.51
N PRO A 83 8.33 2.68 -9.44
CA PRO A 83 7.13 3.23 -10.07
C PRO A 83 5.89 3.04 -9.20
N VAL A 84 4.93 3.94 -9.36
CA VAL A 84 3.63 3.78 -8.72
C VAL A 84 2.95 2.55 -9.31
N ALA A 85 2.35 1.74 -8.43
CA ALA A 85 1.70 0.51 -8.86
C ALA A 85 0.36 0.36 -8.15
N ARG A 86 -0.56 -0.34 -8.78
CA ARG A 86 -1.89 -0.57 -8.22
C ARG A 86 -2.28 -2.03 -8.37
N VAL A 87 -2.87 -2.58 -7.33
CA VAL A 87 -3.41 -3.94 -7.33
C VAL A 87 -4.85 -3.87 -6.86
N VAL A 88 -5.76 -4.43 -7.65
CA VAL A 88 -7.19 -4.45 -7.32
C VAL A 88 -7.55 -5.83 -6.82
N GLY A 89 -8.41 -5.89 -5.80
CA GLY A 89 -8.92 -7.14 -5.27
C GLY A 89 -8.54 -7.35 -3.82
N ASN A 90 -8.88 -8.51 -3.30
CA ASN A 90 -8.70 -8.80 -1.86
C ASN A 90 -7.25 -9.13 -1.48
N LEU A 91 -6.33 -9.03 -2.43
CA LEU A 91 -4.89 -9.25 -2.21
C LEU A 91 -4.56 -10.69 -1.82
N SER A 92 -5.41 -11.64 -2.19
CA SER A 92 -5.16 -13.06 -1.92
C SER A 92 -4.05 -13.64 -2.79
N ASP A 93 -3.83 -13.05 -3.97
CA ASP A 93 -2.73 -13.48 -4.84
C ASP A 93 -1.47 -12.77 -4.37
N ARG A 94 -0.82 -13.38 -3.39
CA ARG A 94 0.34 -12.80 -2.72
C ARG A 94 1.48 -12.50 -3.68
N LYS A 95 1.72 -13.40 -4.62
CA LYS A 95 2.78 -13.25 -5.61
C LYS A 95 2.57 -12.00 -6.46
N ARG A 96 1.34 -11.78 -6.88
CA ARG A 96 0.99 -10.61 -7.68
C ARG A 96 1.22 -9.33 -6.89
N VAL A 97 0.83 -9.33 -5.61
CA VAL A 97 1.04 -8.16 -4.76
C VAL A 97 2.53 -7.89 -4.60
N LEU A 98 3.31 -8.93 -4.34
CA LEU A 98 4.76 -8.76 -4.17
C LEU A 98 5.42 -8.21 -5.42
N LEU A 99 5.02 -8.69 -6.59
CA LEU A 99 5.56 -8.18 -7.84
C LEU A 99 5.21 -6.70 -8.03
N ALA A 100 3.97 -6.31 -7.71
CA ALA A 100 3.54 -4.93 -7.83
C ALA A 100 4.32 -4.02 -6.87
N LEU A 101 4.69 -4.54 -5.71
CA LEU A 101 5.44 -3.77 -4.73
C LEU A 101 6.95 -3.78 -5.02
N GLY A 102 7.38 -4.48 -6.04
CA GLY A 102 8.80 -4.57 -6.35
C GLY A 102 9.56 -5.49 -5.43
N LEU A 103 8.86 -6.43 -4.82
CA LEU A 103 9.45 -7.37 -3.88
C LEU A 103 9.55 -8.75 -4.53
N LYS A 104 10.52 -9.51 -4.08
CA LYS A 104 10.67 -10.89 -4.55
C LYS A 104 10.07 -11.84 -3.53
N PRO A 105 9.25 -12.80 -3.98
CA PRO A 105 8.76 -13.82 -3.07
C PRO A 105 9.91 -14.59 -2.46
N HIS A 106 9.74 -15.01 -1.20
CA HIS A 106 10.72 -15.87 -0.58
C HIS A 106 10.79 -17.19 -1.33
N VAL A 107 11.99 -17.64 -1.57
CA VAL A 107 12.20 -18.96 -2.19
C VAL A 107 12.14 -20.01 -1.10
N ALA A 108 11.27 -20.98 -1.32
CA ALA A 108 11.12 -22.06 -0.36
C ALA A 108 12.38 -22.94 -0.31
#